data_4d851cd1e392b762f62b06f6ddb53a7a
#
_entry.id   4d851cd1e392b762f62b06f6ddb53a7a
#
_cell.length_a   1.000
_cell.length_b   1.000
_cell.length_c   1.000
_cell.angle_alpha   90.00
_cell.angle_beta   90.00
_cell.angle_gamma   90.00
#
_symmetry.space_group_name_H-M   'P 1'
#
loop_
_entity.id
_entity.type
_entity.pdbx_description
1 polymer ?
#
loop_
_entity_poly.entity_id
_entity_poly.type
_entity_poly.pdbx_seq_one_letter_code
_entity_poly.pdbx_strand_id
1 'polypeptide(L)'
;MKYSKLGPLVSLIAFFVVSLPGGFAQNESANQIAPPVRFTVAPTASSAVTMKTLPGATCVLHAEGATDAKHSLKIFADDEGTVRFYVKPSAESEQTARFAVDCTAAGTTGTFPLELRPSSTARSDMPAPAADLVKPRAGAVVRPALTKADALSLSAEELIQRGYPVRPDAQQAPKAFAAWLKAVGKPATYVSSRQVAHPDIRHVKPASASNFETSGNWSGFELRGAANTYDLVLGEWYVPTVYYETNATTYSAYWIGLDGDGTSDLWQAGTEQNIQDIDILGIHFDFTSYYAWTEFLPPQATEQVIPNFTVNPRDLMFTEVWVGNAGQSPSLSGSYAIAFVEDATRGEYTYIYTCRGLTLFGACFNIAQTNVGGSEAEWIMERPTVNNSLPDLADYSYTFMYDAYAEQTNGSWMNYDGANNQQIFMYNGNDLLSGAYVWNSSTILYEWYNFH
;
A
#
# COMPACT_ATOMS: atom_id res chain seq x y z
N MET A 1 9.09 -70.15 -5.58
CA MET A 1 7.81 -70.86 -5.43
C MET A 1 6.89 -70.03 -4.54
N LYS A 2 5.65 -69.78 -4.99
CA LYS A 2 4.51 -69.06 -4.39
C LYS A 2 4.58 -67.55 -4.43
N TYR A 3 3.98 -67.01 -5.47
CA TYR A 3 3.44 -65.64 -5.56
C TYR A 3 2.19 -65.56 -4.67
N SER A 4 2.10 -64.54 -3.84
CA SER A 4 0.85 -64.08 -3.25
C SER A 4 0.51 -62.68 -3.78
N LYS A 5 -0.63 -62.56 -4.44
CA LYS A 5 -1.25 -61.39 -4.97
C LYS A 5 -1.81 -60.54 -3.81
N LEU A 6 -1.45 -59.29 -3.73
CA LEU A 6 -2.18 -58.27 -2.95
C LEU A 6 -2.94 -57.39 -3.94
N GLY A 7 -4.25 -57.46 -3.88
CA GLY A 7 -5.17 -56.65 -4.66
C GLY A 7 -5.31 -55.24 -4.10
N PRO A 8 -5.83 -54.27 -4.87
CA PRO A 8 -5.94 -52.88 -4.47
C PRO A 8 -7.10 -52.68 -3.48
N LEU A 9 -6.78 -52.05 -2.36
CA LEU A 9 -7.78 -51.54 -1.41
C LEU A 9 -8.40 -50.26 -1.99
N VAL A 10 -9.64 -50.35 -2.44
CA VAL A 10 -10.47 -49.21 -2.80
C VAL A 10 -11.09 -48.68 -1.50
N SER A 11 -10.59 -47.54 -1.00
CA SER A 11 -11.24 -46.82 0.09
C SER A 11 -12.44 -46.05 -0.44
N LEU A 12 -13.61 -46.55 -0.12
CA LEU A 12 -14.89 -45.86 -0.36
C LEU A 12 -15.04 -44.79 0.69
N ILE A 13 -14.88 -43.52 0.32
CA ILE A 13 -15.25 -42.37 1.16
C ILE A 13 -16.74 -42.12 0.94
N ALA A 14 -17.55 -42.48 1.91
CA ALA A 14 -18.97 -42.19 1.94
C ALA A 14 -19.18 -40.71 2.31
N PHE A 15 -19.66 -39.91 1.36
CA PHE A 15 -20.21 -38.59 1.65
C PHE A 15 -21.56 -38.76 2.33
N PHE A 16 -21.65 -38.39 3.61
CA PHE A 16 -22.92 -38.14 4.28
C PHE A 16 -23.44 -36.81 3.86
N VAL A 17 -24.41 -36.78 2.97
CA VAL A 17 -25.24 -35.58 2.73
C VAL A 17 -26.28 -35.56 3.86
N VAL A 18 -26.09 -34.66 4.82
CA VAL A 18 -27.12 -34.31 5.80
C VAL A 18 -28.07 -33.32 5.13
N SER A 19 -29.20 -33.84 4.69
CA SER A 19 -30.32 -32.99 4.26
C SER A 19 -30.98 -32.36 5.50
N LEU A 20 -30.77 -31.10 5.74
CA LEU A 20 -31.59 -30.32 6.68
C LEU A 20 -32.85 -29.85 5.96
N PRO A 21 -34.03 -30.18 6.44
CA PRO A 21 -35.28 -29.57 5.95
C PRO A 21 -35.47 -28.23 6.64
N GLY A 22 -35.10 -27.16 5.96
CA GLY A 22 -35.37 -25.80 6.40
C GLY A 22 -35.66 -24.96 5.18
N GLY A 23 -36.94 -24.85 4.82
CA GLY A 23 -37.39 -23.92 3.80
C GLY A 23 -37.02 -22.51 4.21
N PHE A 24 -36.06 -21.92 3.55
CA PHE A 24 -35.86 -20.47 3.55
C PHE A 24 -37.01 -19.91 2.70
N ALA A 25 -38.01 -19.32 3.37
CA ALA A 25 -38.92 -18.40 2.72
C ALA A 25 -38.06 -17.35 2.01
N GLN A 26 -38.21 -17.29 0.68
CA GLN A 26 -37.79 -16.12 -0.07
C GLN A 26 -38.65 -14.95 0.44
N ASN A 27 -38.10 -14.20 1.40
CA ASN A 27 -38.61 -12.86 1.66
C ASN A 27 -38.11 -12.01 0.49
N GLU A 28 -38.99 -11.77 -0.47
CA GLU A 28 -38.93 -10.57 -1.30
C GLU A 28 -39.11 -9.38 -0.34
N SER A 29 -38.04 -9.01 0.35
CA SER A 29 -37.98 -7.72 1.01
C SER A 29 -37.61 -6.70 -0.07
N ALA A 30 -38.70 -6.01 -0.51
CA ALA A 30 -38.60 -4.76 -1.23
C ALA A 30 -37.38 -3.94 -0.77
N ASN A 31 -36.72 -3.29 -1.73
CA ASN A 31 -35.70 -2.24 -1.59
C ASN A 31 -35.95 -1.35 -0.35
N GLN A 32 -35.58 -1.79 0.82
CA GLN A 32 -35.37 -0.90 1.95
C GLN A 32 -34.03 -0.24 1.72
N ILE A 33 -34.05 0.94 1.10
CA ILE A 33 -32.92 1.83 1.07
C ILE A 33 -32.52 2.03 2.55
N ALA A 34 -31.32 1.59 2.91
CA ALA A 34 -30.80 1.81 4.25
C ALA A 34 -30.85 3.32 4.57
N PRO A 35 -31.17 3.73 5.79
CA PRO A 35 -31.17 5.14 6.12
C PRO A 35 -29.77 5.71 5.89
N PRO A 36 -29.66 6.95 5.39
CA PRO A 36 -28.36 7.54 5.08
C PRO A 36 -27.49 7.64 6.34
N VAL A 37 -26.22 7.26 6.19
CA VAL A 37 -25.21 7.50 7.21
C VAL A 37 -24.89 8.98 7.19
N ARG A 38 -25.00 9.67 8.34
CA ARG A 38 -24.86 11.11 8.45
C ARG A 38 -23.60 11.50 9.18
N PHE A 39 -22.83 12.38 8.57
CA PHE A 39 -21.65 12.96 9.19
C PHE A 39 -21.75 14.49 9.18
N THR A 40 -21.31 15.08 10.28
CA THR A 40 -21.04 16.52 10.35
C THR A 40 -19.57 16.72 10.09
N VAL A 41 -19.25 17.52 9.06
CA VAL A 41 -17.88 17.78 8.60
C VAL A 41 -17.51 19.24 8.81
N ALA A 42 -16.23 19.52 9.09
CA ALA A 42 -15.75 20.88 9.23
C ALA A 42 -15.76 21.57 7.87
N PRO A 43 -16.29 22.80 7.73
CA PRO A 43 -16.19 23.56 6.49
C PRO A 43 -14.72 23.94 6.27
N THR A 44 -14.26 23.84 5.03
CA THR A 44 -12.88 24.22 4.62
C THR A 44 -11.74 23.48 5.33
N ALA A 45 -12.05 22.42 6.10
CA ALA A 45 -11.05 21.60 6.76
C ALA A 45 -11.35 20.10 6.59
N SER A 46 -10.31 19.30 6.56
CA SER A 46 -10.42 17.84 6.38
C SER A 46 -11.06 17.18 7.58
N SER A 47 -12.04 16.31 7.36
CA SER A 47 -12.74 15.53 8.38
C SER A 47 -12.66 14.04 8.05
N ALA A 48 -12.28 13.21 9.03
CA ALA A 48 -12.23 11.77 8.86
C ALA A 48 -13.66 11.16 8.85
N VAL A 49 -13.92 10.30 7.89
CA VAL A 49 -15.16 9.53 7.75
C VAL A 49 -14.85 8.05 7.82
N THR A 50 -15.56 7.34 8.68
CA THR A 50 -15.48 5.88 8.78
C THR A 50 -16.90 5.32 8.75
N MET A 51 -17.16 4.41 7.83
CA MET A 51 -18.49 3.81 7.70
C MET A 51 -18.41 2.30 7.49
N LYS A 52 -19.50 1.60 7.80
CA LYS A 52 -19.64 0.16 7.57
C LYS A 52 -20.35 -0.08 6.24
N THR A 53 -19.78 -1.00 5.47
CA THR A 53 -20.25 -1.47 4.17
C THR A 53 -20.23 -3.00 4.11
N LEU A 54 -20.14 -3.59 2.94
CA LEU A 54 -19.96 -5.03 2.80
C LEU A 54 -18.50 -5.45 3.12
N PRO A 55 -18.28 -6.50 3.91
CA PRO A 55 -16.95 -7.02 4.21
C PRO A 55 -16.15 -7.33 2.95
N GLY A 56 -14.91 -6.85 2.90
CA GLY A 56 -14.00 -7.10 1.80
C GLY A 56 -14.40 -6.50 0.45
N ALA A 57 -15.34 -5.55 0.43
CA ALA A 57 -15.86 -4.98 -0.80
C ALA A 57 -14.92 -3.97 -1.45
N THR A 58 -15.00 -3.89 -2.77
CA THR A 58 -14.58 -2.70 -3.52
C THR A 58 -15.78 -1.76 -3.60
N CYS A 59 -15.60 -0.52 -3.20
CA CYS A 59 -16.65 0.49 -3.13
C CYS A 59 -16.32 1.68 -4.04
N VAL A 60 -17.37 2.30 -4.60
CA VAL A 60 -17.29 3.52 -5.41
C VAL A 60 -18.14 4.58 -4.74
N LEU A 61 -17.51 5.66 -4.29
CA LEU A 61 -18.20 6.83 -3.75
C LEU A 61 -18.40 7.86 -4.86
N HIS A 62 -19.63 8.33 -5.03
CA HIS A 62 -20.00 9.32 -6.04
C HIS A 62 -21.16 10.20 -5.56
N ALA A 63 -21.43 11.32 -6.23
CA ALA A 63 -22.60 12.15 -5.94
C ALA A 63 -23.89 11.35 -6.20
N GLU A 64 -24.90 11.52 -5.34
CA GLU A 64 -26.19 10.82 -5.47
C GLU A 64 -26.84 11.17 -6.83
N GLY A 65 -27.16 10.13 -7.62
CA GLY A 65 -27.74 10.29 -8.95
C GLY A 65 -26.74 10.58 -10.07
N ALA A 66 -25.47 10.70 -9.79
CA ALA A 66 -24.44 10.83 -10.83
C ALA A 66 -24.24 9.48 -11.55
N THR A 67 -24.17 9.55 -12.88
CA THR A 67 -23.90 8.39 -13.74
C THR A 67 -22.49 8.41 -14.32
N ASP A 68 -21.71 9.45 -14.03
CA ASP A 68 -20.37 9.66 -14.56
C ASP A 68 -19.30 9.10 -13.61
N ALA A 69 -18.52 8.14 -14.10
CA ALA A 69 -17.42 7.55 -13.37
C ALA A 69 -16.20 8.49 -13.18
N LYS A 70 -16.15 9.62 -13.88
CA LYS A 70 -15.03 10.55 -13.81
C LYS A 70 -14.90 11.24 -12.44
N HIS A 71 -15.99 11.35 -11.72
CA HIS A 71 -16.07 11.99 -10.42
C HIS A 71 -16.45 10.98 -9.35
N SER A 72 -15.63 9.96 -9.19
CA SER A 72 -15.87 8.93 -8.18
C SER A 72 -14.57 8.50 -7.52
N LEU A 73 -14.60 8.28 -6.20
CA LEU A 73 -13.49 7.75 -5.43
C LEU A 73 -13.68 6.23 -5.26
N LYS A 74 -12.66 5.45 -5.61
CA LYS A 74 -12.60 4.04 -5.22
C LYS A 74 -12.00 3.89 -3.84
N ILE A 75 -12.69 3.15 -3.00
CA ILE A 75 -12.28 2.83 -1.63
C ILE A 75 -12.48 1.34 -1.38
N PHE A 76 -11.67 0.78 -0.49
CA PHE A 76 -11.64 -0.65 -0.24
C PHE A 76 -12.02 -0.93 1.21
N ALA A 77 -13.01 -1.79 1.40
CA ALA A 77 -13.43 -2.22 2.73
C ALA A 77 -12.47 -3.27 3.28
N ASP A 78 -12.17 -3.17 4.58
CA ASP A 78 -11.49 -4.23 5.31
C ASP A 78 -12.36 -5.49 5.44
N ASP A 79 -11.81 -6.57 6.03
CA ASP A 79 -12.54 -7.83 6.24
C ASP A 79 -13.74 -7.69 7.18
N GLU A 80 -13.87 -6.56 7.88
CA GLU A 80 -15.03 -6.22 8.72
C GLU A 80 -16.02 -5.30 8.03
N GLY A 81 -15.77 -4.96 6.77
CA GLY A 81 -16.60 -4.05 5.97
C GLY A 81 -16.41 -2.58 6.33
N THR A 82 -15.28 -2.18 6.91
CA THR A 82 -15.01 -0.79 7.22
C THR A 82 -14.30 -0.11 6.06
N VAL A 83 -14.81 1.02 5.60
CA VAL A 83 -14.13 1.95 4.70
C VAL A 83 -13.77 3.23 5.44
N ARG A 84 -12.63 3.84 5.07
CA ARG A 84 -12.13 5.08 5.66
C ARG A 84 -11.69 6.02 4.56
N PHE A 85 -12.01 7.29 4.73
CA PHE A 85 -11.57 8.37 3.85
C PHE A 85 -11.67 9.70 4.60
N TYR A 86 -11.11 10.73 4.02
CA TYR A 86 -11.21 12.10 4.54
C TYR A 86 -12.03 12.92 3.55
N VAL A 87 -12.73 13.94 4.05
CA VAL A 87 -13.49 14.86 3.21
C VAL A 87 -13.28 16.29 3.66
N LYS A 88 -13.08 17.18 2.68
CA LYS A 88 -12.96 18.62 2.89
C LYS A 88 -13.90 19.35 1.92
N PRO A 89 -14.95 20.02 2.40
CA PRO A 89 -15.75 20.93 1.58
C PRO A 89 -14.95 22.18 1.17
N SER A 90 -15.11 22.65 -0.05
CA SER A 90 -14.41 23.85 -0.56
C SER A 90 -15.00 25.18 -0.13
N ALA A 91 -16.24 25.18 0.38
CA ALA A 91 -16.95 26.38 0.76
C ALA A 91 -17.58 26.29 2.16
N GLU A 92 -17.75 27.44 2.81
CA GLU A 92 -18.51 27.60 4.06
C GLU A 92 -20.02 27.48 3.81
N SER A 93 -20.45 26.38 3.21
CA SER A 93 -21.86 26.12 2.98
C SER A 93 -22.39 25.20 4.07
N GLU A 94 -23.52 25.55 4.68
CA GLU A 94 -24.25 24.65 5.59
C GLU A 94 -25.17 23.68 4.85
N GLN A 95 -25.12 23.68 3.53
CA GLN A 95 -25.98 22.82 2.71
C GLN A 95 -25.54 21.37 2.82
N THR A 96 -26.47 20.48 3.14
CA THR A 96 -26.24 19.04 3.16
C THR A 96 -26.02 18.50 1.75
N ALA A 97 -24.90 17.85 1.54
CA ALA A 97 -24.59 17.14 0.30
C ALA A 97 -24.89 15.65 0.46
N ARG A 98 -25.36 15.02 -0.62
CA ARG A 98 -25.71 13.62 -0.68
C ARG A 98 -24.85 12.86 -1.66
N PHE A 99 -24.33 11.75 -1.19
CA PHE A 99 -23.50 10.83 -1.93
C PHE A 99 -24.04 9.40 -1.82
N ALA A 100 -23.64 8.56 -2.73
CA ALA A 100 -23.83 7.12 -2.64
C ALA A 100 -22.47 6.41 -2.61
N VAL A 101 -22.40 5.34 -1.83
CA VAL A 101 -21.24 4.44 -1.78
C VAL A 101 -21.72 3.08 -2.25
N ASP A 102 -21.42 2.75 -3.50
CA ASP A 102 -21.80 1.48 -4.13
C ASP A 102 -20.69 0.45 -3.90
N CYS A 103 -20.98 -0.57 -3.11
CA CYS A 103 -20.02 -1.59 -2.72
C CYS A 103 -20.35 -2.95 -3.33
N THR A 104 -19.34 -3.64 -3.85
CA THR A 104 -19.48 -5.00 -4.41
C THR A 104 -18.49 -5.95 -3.74
N ALA A 105 -19.01 -7.07 -3.22
CA ALA A 105 -18.22 -8.17 -2.65
C ALA A 105 -18.86 -9.51 -2.98
N ALA A 106 -18.08 -10.47 -3.47
CA ALA A 106 -18.51 -11.85 -3.74
C ALA A 106 -19.85 -11.97 -4.51
N GLY A 107 -20.06 -11.08 -5.50
CA GLY A 107 -21.29 -11.05 -6.31
C GLY A 107 -22.49 -10.37 -5.65
N THR A 108 -22.33 -9.84 -4.44
CA THR A 108 -23.35 -9.02 -3.77
C THR A 108 -23.01 -7.55 -3.95
N THR A 109 -24.00 -6.75 -4.33
CA THR A 109 -23.87 -5.30 -4.43
C THR A 109 -24.81 -4.64 -3.44
N GLY A 110 -24.33 -3.60 -2.75
CA GLY A 110 -25.12 -2.78 -1.84
C GLY A 110 -24.81 -1.31 -2.03
N THR A 111 -25.84 -0.46 -1.98
CA THR A 111 -25.68 1.00 -1.99
C THR A 111 -25.87 1.53 -0.59
N PHE A 112 -24.92 2.34 -0.11
CA PHE A 112 -24.91 2.96 1.20
C PHE A 112 -25.00 4.48 1.03
N PRO A 113 -26.20 5.07 1.30
CA PRO A 113 -26.36 6.52 1.21
C PRO A 113 -25.54 7.25 2.27
N LEU A 114 -24.87 8.33 1.86
CA LEU A 114 -24.03 9.16 2.72
C LEU A 114 -24.52 10.62 2.65
N GLU A 115 -24.81 11.20 3.80
CA GLU A 115 -25.11 12.63 3.91
C GLU A 115 -23.97 13.33 4.65
N LEU A 116 -23.39 14.34 4.02
CA LEU A 116 -22.38 15.20 4.62
C LEU A 116 -22.99 16.58 4.89
N ARG A 117 -22.93 17.01 6.14
CA ARG A 117 -23.40 18.32 6.57
C ARG A 117 -22.21 19.14 7.06
N PRO A 118 -21.75 20.13 6.31
CA PRO A 118 -20.78 21.09 6.82
C PRO A 118 -21.33 21.89 8.00
N SER A 119 -20.53 22.07 9.04
CA SER A 119 -20.93 22.84 10.22
C SER A 119 -19.71 23.49 10.86
N SER A 120 -19.81 24.78 11.16
CA SER A 120 -18.76 25.54 11.84
C SER A 120 -18.45 25.05 13.26
N THR A 121 -19.33 24.19 13.83
CA THR A 121 -19.12 23.57 15.15
C THR A 121 -18.38 22.24 15.04
N ALA A 122 -18.26 21.67 13.83
CA ALA A 122 -17.49 20.45 13.64
C ALA A 122 -15.98 20.74 13.81
N ARG A 123 -15.29 19.83 14.50
CA ARG A 123 -13.84 19.92 14.63
C ARG A 123 -13.20 19.33 13.38
N SER A 124 -12.10 19.95 12.94
CA SER A 124 -11.19 19.34 11.99
C SER A 124 -10.50 18.17 12.70
N ASP A 125 -10.90 16.94 12.35
CA ASP A 125 -10.25 15.72 12.83
C ASP A 125 -9.17 15.28 11.82
N MET A 126 -8.24 16.17 11.47
CA MET A 126 -6.93 15.66 11.06
C MET A 126 -6.41 14.87 12.27
N PRO A 127 -6.27 13.55 12.17
CA PRO A 127 -5.78 12.79 13.30
C PRO A 127 -4.44 13.39 13.71
N ALA A 128 -4.34 13.81 14.95
CA ALA A 128 -3.05 13.84 15.58
C ALA A 128 -2.46 12.43 15.38
N PRO A 129 -1.16 12.28 15.10
CA PRO A 129 -0.56 10.96 15.04
C PRO A 129 -1.07 10.21 16.25
N ALA A 130 -1.76 9.09 16.03
CA ALA A 130 -2.39 8.36 17.11
C ALA A 130 -1.28 7.91 18.04
N ALA A 131 -1.12 8.64 19.15
CA ALA A 131 -0.15 8.29 20.20
C ALA A 131 -0.54 6.99 20.90
N ASP A 132 -1.76 6.52 20.66
CA ASP A 132 -2.28 5.30 21.24
C ASP A 132 -2.08 4.16 20.22
N LEU A 133 -1.12 3.29 20.52
CA LEU A 133 -1.04 1.97 19.89
C LEU A 133 -2.42 1.35 19.83
N VAL A 134 -2.81 0.89 18.65
CA VAL A 134 -4.09 0.20 18.47
C VAL A 134 -4.11 -0.99 19.42
N LYS A 135 -5.12 -1.07 20.29
CA LYS A 135 -5.24 -2.22 21.19
C LYS A 135 -5.46 -3.47 20.34
N PRO A 136 -4.60 -4.50 20.48
CA PRO A 136 -4.75 -5.72 19.73
C PRO A 136 -6.16 -6.28 19.90
N ARG A 137 -6.75 -6.73 18.80
CA ARG A 137 -8.04 -7.43 18.82
C ARG A 137 -7.88 -8.76 19.56
N ALA A 138 -8.96 -9.24 20.18
CA ALA A 138 -8.95 -10.56 20.81
C ALA A 138 -8.57 -11.64 19.78
N GLY A 139 -7.52 -12.40 20.06
CA GLY A 139 -6.99 -13.44 19.17
C GLY A 139 -5.98 -12.94 18.11
N ALA A 140 -5.63 -11.64 18.11
CA ALA A 140 -4.61 -11.13 17.20
C ALA A 140 -3.23 -11.71 17.51
N VAL A 141 -2.45 -11.98 16.46
CA VAL A 141 -1.04 -12.38 16.58
C VAL A 141 -0.22 -11.12 16.85
N VAL A 142 0.39 -11.05 18.02
CA VAL A 142 1.23 -9.92 18.43
C VAL A 142 2.68 -10.35 18.42
N ARG A 143 3.51 -9.66 17.65
CA ARG A 143 4.96 -9.75 17.69
C ARG A 143 5.43 -9.02 18.97
N PRO A 144 6.18 -9.69 19.88
CA PRO A 144 6.70 -9.04 21.08
C PRO A 144 7.81 -8.04 20.75
N ALA A 145 8.05 -7.08 21.65
CA ALA A 145 9.21 -6.22 21.55
C ALA A 145 10.51 -7.02 21.75
N LEU A 146 11.55 -6.71 20.99
CA LEU A 146 12.91 -7.25 21.17
C LEU A 146 13.79 -6.27 21.94
N THR A 147 14.59 -6.79 22.86
CA THR A 147 15.75 -6.06 23.37
C THR A 147 16.88 -6.07 22.32
N LYS A 148 17.80 -5.10 22.40
CA LYS A 148 18.98 -5.10 21.51
C LYS A 148 19.81 -6.38 21.65
N ALA A 149 19.90 -6.95 22.85
CA ALA A 149 20.63 -8.18 23.10
C ALA A 149 19.97 -9.38 22.39
N ASP A 150 18.64 -9.53 22.55
CA ASP A 150 17.88 -10.58 21.86
C ASP A 150 17.96 -10.42 20.33
N ALA A 151 17.80 -9.18 19.86
CA ALA A 151 17.89 -8.85 18.44
C ALA A 151 19.24 -9.27 17.82
N LEU A 152 20.34 -9.13 18.55
CA LEU A 152 21.68 -9.51 18.09
C LEU A 152 21.99 -11.01 18.26
N SER A 153 21.29 -11.72 19.16
CA SER A 153 21.51 -13.14 19.43
C SER A 153 20.82 -14.07 18.44
N LEU A 154 19.74 -13.60 17.80
CA LEU A 154 18.98 -14.37 16.83
C LEU A 154 19.61 -14.31 15.44
N SER A 155 19.48 -15.38 14.65
CA SER A 155 19.82 -15.35 13.22
C SER A 155 18.82 -14.50 12.44
N ALA A 156 19.15 -14.12 11.19
CA ALA A 156 18.24 -13.40 10.32
C ALA A 156 16.96 -14.22 10.06
N GLU A 157 17.09 -15.52 9.79
CA GLU A 157 15.98 -16.43 9.57
C GLU A 157 15.08 -16.56 10.79
N GLU A 158 15.66 -16.69 12.01
CA GLU A 158 14.88 -16.74 13.24
C GLU A 158 14.07 -15.47 13.47
N LEU A 159 14.62 -14.31 13.11
CA LEU A 159 13.91 -13.03 13.19
C LEU A 159 12.73 -13.01 12.21
N ILE A 160 12.96 -13.32 10.94
CA ILE A 160 11.91 -13.32 9.90
C ILE A 160 10.80 -14.32 10.25
N GLN A 161 11.14 -15.55 10.70
CA GLN A 161 10.16 -16.54 11.12
C GLN A 161 9.31 -16.14 12.32
N ARG A 162 9.81 -15.22 13.15
CA ARG A 162 9.09 -14.64 14.28
C ARG A 162 8.32 -13.36 13.93
N GLY A 163 8.31 -12.95 12.66
CA GLY A 163 7.59 -11.79 12.18
C GLY A 163 8.35 -10.46 12.33
N TYR A 164 9.67 -10.50 12.48
CA TYR A 164 10.50 -9.30 12.45
C TYR A 164 11.05 -9.06 11.05
N PRO A 165 11.25 -7.79 10.64
CA PRO A 165 11.86 -7.47 9.35
C PRO A 165 13.31 -7.95 9.26
N VAL A 166 13.87 -7.94 8.07
CA VAL A 166 15.28 -8.28 7.82
C VAL A 166 16.16 -7.32 8.61
N ARG A 167 17.13 -7.85 9.33
CA ARG A 167 17.99 -7.04 10.18
C ARG A 167 19.14 -6.42 9.38
N PRO A 168 19.23 -5.07 9.28
CA PRO A 168 20.37 -4.40 8.68
C PRO A 168 21.68 -4.67 9.42
N ASP A 169 22.78 -4.66 8.70
CA ASP A 169 24.12 -4.78 9.32
C ASP A 169 24.44 -3.54 10.17
N ALA A 170 24.73 -3.75 11.45
CA ALA A 170 24.95 -2.68 12.43
C ALA A 170 26.20 -1.83 12.15
N GLN A 171 27.17 -2.35 11.38
CA GLN A 171 28.41 -1.65 11.06
C GLN A 171 28.31 -0.93 9.73
N GLN A 172 27.71 -1.56 8.73
CA GLN A 172 27.62 -1.02 7.37
C GLN A 172 26.41 -0.07 7.20
N ALA A 173 25.28 -0.35 7.87
CA ALA A 173 24.06 0.45 7.85
C ALA A 173 23.61 0.88 9.26
N PRO A 174 24.41 1.63 10.02
CA PRO A 174 24.13 1.92 11.44
C PRO A 174 22.85 2.71 11.66
N LYS A 175 22.43 3.56 10.72
CA LYS A 175 21.18 4.32 10.82
C LYS A 175 20.00 3.41 10.56
N ALA A 176 20.01 2.61 9.47
CA ALA A 176 18.98 1.61 9.20
C ALA A 176 18.86 0.59 10.35
N PHE A 177 19.97 0.15 10.92
CA PHE A 177 19.95 -0.72 12.10
C PHE A 177 19.33 -0.03 13.33
N ALA A 178 19.56 1.26 13.53
CA ALA A 178 18.95 2.01 14.62
C ALA A 178 17.43 2.18 14.42
N ALA A 179 16.97 2.47 13.19
CA ALA A 179 15.56 2.52 12.85
C ALA A 179 14.90 1.15 13.03
N TRP A 180 15.52 0.10 12.52
CA TRP A 180 15.09 -1.28 12.70
C TRP A 180 14.94 -1.64 14.19
N LEU A 181 15.94 -1.32 15.05
CA LEU A 181 15.86 -1.54 16.50
C LEU A 181 14.70 -0.78 17.15
N LYS A 182 14.39 0.43 16.67
CA LYS A 182 13.27 1.22 17.17
C LYS A 182 11.93 0.58 16.79
N ALA A 183 11.80 0.05 15.56
CA ALA A 183 10.62 -0.67 15.09
C ALA A 183 10.43 -1.98 15.87
N VAL A 184 11.44 -2.86 15.92
CA VAL A 184 11.34 -4.15 16.63
C VAL A 184 11.35 -4.04 18.15
N GLY A 185 11.76 -2.91 18.69
CA GLY A 185 11.75 -2.59 20.14
C GLY A 185 10.37 -2.31 20.71
N LYS A 186 9.32 -2.35 19.88
CA LYS A 186 7.92 -2.21 20.27
C LYS A 186 7.13 -3.46 19.88
N PRO A 187 6.07 -3.81 20.62
CA PRO A 187 5.15 -4.85 20.18
C PRO A 187 4.37 -4.36 18.96
N ALA A 188 4.12 -5.24 18.01
CA ALA A 188 3.30 -4.94 16.84
C ALA A 188 2.32 -6.07 16.54
N THR A 189 1.15 -5.71 16.03
CA THR A 189 0.06 -6.63 15.71
C THR A 189 0.14 -7.03 14.25
N TYR A 190 0.11 -8.33 13.97
CA TYR A 190 -0.01 -8.82 12.60
C TYR A 190 -1.38 -8.49 12.04
N VAL A 191 -1.41 -7.93 10.83
CA VAL A 191 -2.60 -7.65 10.05
C VAL A 191 -2.57 -8.51 8.79
N SER A 192 -3.73 -9.06 8.41
CA SER A 192 -3.84 -9.89 7.21
C SER A 192 -3.40 -9.13 5.95
N SER A 193 -2.56 -9.77 5.16
CA SER A 193 -2.04 -9.27 3.87
C SER A 193 -2.99 -9.51 2.69
N ARG A 194 -4.31 -9.60 2.93
CA ARG A 194 -5.27 -9.71 1.81
C ARG A 194 -5.05 -8.58 0.84
N GLN A 195 -4.84 -8.92 -0.42
CA GLN A 195 -4.63 -7.99 -1.51
C GLN A 195 -5.88 -7.89 -2.39
N VAL A 196 -6.16 -6.69 -2.87
CA VAL A 196 -7.25 -6.40 -3.82
C VAL A 196 -6.70 -5.54 -4.94
N ALA A 197 -6.83 -6.02 -6.18
CA ALA A 197 -6.40 -5.24 -7.34
C ALA A 197 -7.17 -3.92 -7.47
N HIS A 198 -6.47 -2.79 -7.55
CA HIS A 198 -7.07 -1.52 -7.93
C HIS A 198 -7.16 -1.48 -9.46
N PRO A 199 -8.36 -1.45 -10.07
CA PRO A 199 -8.47 -1.68 -11.52
C PRO A 199 -7.91 -0.56 -12.38
N ASP A 200 -7.75 0.64 -11.82
CA ASP A 200 -7.44 1.84 -12.59
C ASP A 200 -6.01 2.34 -12.41
N ILE A 201 -5.31 1.96 -11.33
CA ILE A 201 -4.00 2.50 -10.96
C ILE A 201 -2.88 1.50 -11.26
N ARG A 202 -1.80 2.01 -11.85
CA ARG A 202 -0.60 1.26 -12.20
C ARG A 202 0.63 2.10 -11.93
N HIS A 203 1.64 1.48 -11.36
CA HIS A 203 2.97 2.06 -11.18
C HIS A 203 3.85 1.59 -12.32
N VAL A 204 3.80 2.32 -13.43
CA VAL A 204 4.55 1.97 -14.63
C VAL A 204 5.89 2.68 -14.63
N LYS A 205 6.88 2.00 -15.20
CA LYS A 205 8.18 2.53 -15.50
C LYS A 205 8.11 3.88 -16.19
N PRO A 206 9.05 4.80 -15.92
CA PRO A 206 9.21 5.97 -16.75
C PRO A 206 9.44 5.51 -18.19
N ALA A 207 8.74 6.13 -19.14
CA ALA A 207 9.11 5.99 -20.54
C ALA A 207 10.55 6.43 -20.63
N SER A 208 11.46 5.55 -21.12
CA SER A 208 12.89 5.80 -21.12
C SER A 208 13.20 7.16 -21.75
N ALA A 209 13.41 8.14 -20.87
CA ALA A 209 13.97 9.41 -21.26
C ALA A 209 15.47 9.14 -21.55
N SER A 210 15.95 9.67 -22.63
CA SER A 210 17.36 9.55 -23.04
C SER A 210 18.34 10.21 -22.06
N ASN A 211 17.83 10.87 -21.02
CA ASN A 211 18.58 11.47 -19.92
C ASN A 211 17.99 10.97 -18.60
N PHE A 212 18.77 10.22 -17.88
CA PHE A 212 18.45 9.55 -16.62
C PHE A 212 18.07 10.46 -15.44
N GLU A 213 18.05 11.77 -15.62
CA GLU A 213 17.79 12.77 -14.58
C GLU A 213 16.34 13.28 -14.60
N THR A 214 15.53 12.88 -15.58
CA THR A 214 14.16 13.37 -15.72
C THR A 214 13.17 12.27 -16.06
N SER A 215 12.01 12.30 -15.40
CA SER A 215 10.90 11.37 -15.64
C SER A 215 9.58 12.14 -15.71
N GLY A 216 8.60 11.61 -16.46
CA GLY A 216 7.24 12.18 -16.50
C GLY A 216 6.42 11.84 -15.26
N ASN A 217 6.85 10.86 -14.48
CA ASN A 217 6.06 10.32 -13.36
C ASN A 217 6.86 9.97 -12.09
N TRP A 218 8.19 9.95 -12.10
CA TRP A 218 9.02 9.64 -10.94
C TRP A 218 9.91 10.80 -10.53
N SER A 219 10.06 11.01 -9.23
CA SER A 219 11.17 11.75 -8.62
C SER A 219 11.74 10.93 -7.47
N GLY A 220 13.05 10.90 -7.32
CA GLY A 220 13.67 10.07 -6.31
C GLY A 220 15.15 9.82 -6.53
N PHE A 221 15.58 8.72 -5.94
CA PHE A 221 16.92 8.18 -6.12
C PHE A 221 16.85 6.70 -6.46
N GLU A 222 17.78 6.26 -7.26
CA GLU A 222 18.04 4.86 -7.50
C GLU A 222 19.55 4.58 -7.36
N LEU A 223 19.87 3.38 -6.92
CA LEU A 223 21.20 2.82 -7.01
C LEU A 223 21.24 1.86 -8.20
N ARG A 224 22.22 2.00 -9.07
CA ARG A 224 22.38 1.16 -10.25
C ARG A 224 23.54 0.20 -10.09
N GLY A 225 23.37 -1.02 -10.55
CA GLY A 225 24.37 -2.06 -10.58
C GLY A 225 24.23 -2.98 -11.79
N ALA A 226 25.09 -3.97 -11.86
CA ALA A 226 24.88 -5.09 -12.77
C ALA A 226 23.73 -5.96 -12.25
N ALA A 227 23.16 -6.81 -13.10
CA ALA A 227 22.23 -7.84 -12.64
C ALA A 227 22.82 -8.66 -11.47
N ASN A 228 21.99 -9.01 -10.51
CA ASN A 228 22.35 -9.68 -9.26
C ASN A 228 23.19 -8.82 -8.29
N THR A 229 23.01 -7.53 -8.29
CA THR A 229 23.68 -6.62 -7.34
C THR A 229 22.87 -6.45 -6.04
N TYR A 230 21.58 -6.15 -6.14
CA TYR A 230 20.71 -5.85 -4.98
C TYR A 230 19.67 -6.93 -4.80
N ASP A 231 19.37 -7.30 -3.56
CA ASP A 231 18.30 -8.25 -3.21
C ASP A 231 17.33 -7.77 -2.15
N LEU A 232 17.63 -6.63 -1.49
CA LEU A 232 16.72 -5.96 -0.56
C LEU A 232 16.84 -4.43 -0.66
N VAL A 233 15.71 -3.75 -0.49
CA VAL A 233 15.60 -2.28 -0.31
C VAL A 233 14.80 -1.98 0.96
N LEU A 234 15.24 -0.97 1.71
CA LEU A 234 14.64 -0.50 2.94
C LEU A 234 14.42 1.01 2.91
N GLY A 235 13.32 1.46 3.49
CA GLY A 235 13.03 2.87 3.72
C GLY A 235 12.03 3.08 4.87
N GLU A 236 12.15 4.24 5.52
CA GLU A 236 11.21 4.71 6.53
C GLU A 236 10.67 6.09 6.11
N TRP A 237 9.36 6.31 6.21
CA TRP A 237 8.77 7.62 5.90
C TRP A 237 7.53 7.92 6.70
N TYR A 238 7.25 9.20 6.91
CA TYR A 238 5.92 9.63 7.31
C TYR A 238 5.03 9.74 6.09
N VAL A 239 3.86 9.09 6.13
CA VAL A 239 2.86 9.20 5.06
C VAL A 239 2.57 10.68 4.80
N PRO A 240 2.81 11.18 3.59
CA PRO A 240 2.61 12.59 3.29
C PRO A 240 1.15 13.00 3.51
N THR A 241 0.94 14.18 4.08
CA THR A 241 -0.37 14.81 4.03
C THR A 241 -0.49 15.51 2.67
N VAL A 242 -1.51 15.17 1.90
CA VAL A 242 -1.77 15.85 0.63
C VAL A 242 -2.71 17.03 0.82
N TYR A 243 -2.39 18.11 0.11
CA TYR A 243 -3.10 19.38 0.19
C TYR A 243 -3.86 19.64 -1.10
N TYR A 244 -5.00 20.25 -0.96
CA TYR A 244 -5.84 20.63 -2.05
C TYR A 244 -5.55 22.05 -2.49
N GLU A 245 -5.23 22.26 -3.76
CA GLU A 245 -4.99 23.59 -4.34
C GLU A 245 -5.78 23.84 -5.63
N THR A 246 -6.31 22.78 -6.25
CA THR A 246 -7.11 22.91 -7.48
C THR A 246 -8.43 22.14 -7.34
N ASN A 247 -9.41 22.46 -8.21
CA ASN A 247 -10.64 21.67 -8.33
C ASN A 247 -10.39 20.47 -9.27
N ALA A 248 -9.38 19.67 -8.95
CA ALA A 248 -8.96 18.53 -9.77
C ALA A 248 -8.67 17.29 -8.92
N THR A 249 -8.81 16.15 -9.54
CA THR A 249 -8.38 14.88 -8.94
C THR A 249 -6.88 14.74 -9.11
N THR A 250 -6.19 14.51 -7.99
CA THR A 250 -4.72 14.42 -7.94
C THR A 250 -4.27 13.14 -7.25
N TYR A 251 -3.10 12.63 -7.63
CA TYR A 251 -2.58 11.36 -7.13
C TYR A 251 -1.10 11.49 -6.78
N SER A 252 -0.67 10.76 -5.76
CA SER A 252 0.75 10.54 -5.47
C SER A 252 0.97 9.20 -4.78
N ALA A 253 2.05 8.52 -5.15
CA ALA A 253 2.51 7.29 -4.52
C ALA A 253 3.92 7.49 -3.96
N TYR A 254 4.19 6.96 -2.76
CA TYR A 254 5.49 7.04 -2.12
C TYR A 254 5.96 5.65 -1.74
N TRP A 255 7.07 5.19 -2.37
CA TRP A 255 7.41 3.78 -2.35
C TRP A 255 8.92 3.49 -2.45
N ILE A 256 9.26 2.22 -2.18
CA ILE A 256 10.58 1.65 -2.41
C ILE A 256 10.47 0.43 -3.33
N GLY A 257 11.52 0.12 -4.11
CA GLY A 257 11.48 -0.95 -5.08
C GLY A 257 12.81 -1.56 -5.46
N LEU A 258 12.74 -2.75 -6.07
CA LEU A 258 13.83 -3.45 -6.74
C LEU A 258 13.56 -3.52 -8.23
N ASP A 259 14.53 -3.11 -9.04
CA ASP A 259 14.43 -2.93 -10.48
C ASP A 259 13.38 -1.87 -10.88
N GLY A 260 13.19 -1.60 -12.14
CA GLY A 260 12.22 -0.63 -12.60
C GLY A 260 12.74 0.22 -13.75
N ASP A 261 13.83 0.92 -13.60
CA ASP A 261 14.40 1.73 -14.68
C ASP A 261 15.40 0.92 -15.50
N GLY A 262 15.10 0.77 -16.78
CA GLY A 262 15.94 -0.01 -17.71
C GLY A 262 15.69 -1.52 -17.70
N THR A 263 14.90 -2.05 -16.78
CA THR A 263 14.54 -3.48 -16.69
C THR A 263 13.10 -3.77 -17.10
N SER A 264 12.71 -5.03 -17.22
CA SER A 264 11.33 -5.43 -17.55
C SER A 264 10.46 -5.73 -16.33
N ASP A 265 11.06 -5.77 -15.20
CA ASP A 265 10.48 -6.16 -13.92
C ASP A 265 10.67 -5.05 -12.88
N LEU A 266 9.73 -4.99 -11.94
CA LEU A 266 9.76 -4.08 -10.80
C LEU A 266 8.98 -4.72 -9.65
N TRP A 267 9.61 -4.88 -8.50
CA TRP A 267 8.95 -5.25 -7.25
C TRP A 267 8.94 -4.07 -6.30
N GLN A 268 7.78 -3.60 -5.91
CA GLN A 268 7.62 -2.37 -5.14
C GLN A 268 6.52 -2.46 -4.08
N ALA A 269 6.66 -1.64 -3.03
CA ALA A 269 5.68 -1.48 -1.97
C ALA A 269 5.69 -0.04 -1.43
N GLY A 270 4.52 0.49 -1.15
CA GLY A 270 4.40 1.87 -0.70
C GLY A 270 3.05 2.26 -0.14
N THR A 271 2.86 3.57 -0.09
CA THR A 271 1.60 4.22 0.28
C THR A 271 1.12 5.12 -0.84
N GLU A 272 -0.19 5.11 -1.05
CA GLU A 272 -0.88 5.96 -2.00
C GLU A 272 -1.60 7.08 -1.26
N GLN A 273 -1.65 8.30 -1.85
CA GLN A 273 -2.30 9.49 -1.31
C GLN A 273 -3.04 10.20 -2.44
N ASN A 274 -4.36 10.06 -2.48
CA ASN A 274 -5.18 10.51 -3.60
C ASN A 274 -6.24 11.50 -3.14
N ILE A 275 -6.45 12.56 -3.90
CA ILE A 275 -7.57 13.48 -3.74
C ILE A 275 -8.50 13.33 -4.93
N GLN A 276 -9.76 13.04 -4.67
CA GLN A 276 -10.83 13.04 -5.64
C GLN A 276 -11.75 14.23 -5.40
N ASP A 277 -11.80 15.14 -6.36
CA ASP A 277 -12.77 16.23 -6.34
C ASP A 277 -14.12 15.78 -6.88
N ILE A 278 -15.19 16.05 -6.14
CA ILE A 278 -16.58 15.81 -6.55
C ILE A 278 -17.36 17.12 -6.38
N ASP A 279 -17.84 17.68 -7.50
CA ASP A 279 -18.68 18.88 -7.49
C ASP A 279 -20.16 18.51 -7.30
N ILE A 280 -20.82 19.15 -6.34
CA ILE A 280 -22.28 19.10 -6.16
C ILE A 280 -22.80 20.53 -6.14
N LEU A 281 -23.49 20.92 -7.23
CA LEU A 281 -24.13 22.23 -7.39
C LEU A 281 -23.17 23.42 -7.16
N GLY A 282 -21.92 23.28 -7.61
CA GLY A 282 -20.90 24.32 -7.48
C GLY A 282 -20.16 24.31 -6.11
N ILE A 283 -20.43 23.33 -5.27
CA ILE A 283 -19.67 23.06 -4.05
C ILE A 283 -18.78 21.87 -4.28
N HIS A 284 -17.49 22.06 -4.23
CA HIS A 284 -16.50 21.00 -4.36
C HIS A 284 -16.31 20.26 -3.03
N PHE A 285 -16.26 18.97 -3.08
CA PHE A 285 -15.93 18.09 -1.97
C PHE A 285 -14.70 17.28 -2.35
N ASP A 286 -13.60 17.52 -1.66
CA ASP A 286 -12.36 16.79 -1.85
C ASP A 286 -12.35 15.58 -0.94
N PHE A 287 -12.42 14.41 -1.54
CA PHE A 287 -12.31 13.14 -0.84
C PHE A 287 -10.88 12.63 -0.95
N THR A 288 -10.22 12.44 0.20
CA THR A 288 -8.85 11.94 0.24
C THR A 288 -8.82 10.53 0.76
N SER A 289 -8.10 9.65 0.06
CA SER A 289 -7.82 8.28 0.48
C SER A 289 -6.32 8.07 0.72
N TYR A 290 -6.01 7.23 1.72
CA TYR A 290 -4.66 6.78 2.06
C TYR A 290 -4.70 5.28 2.23
N TYR A 291 -3.78 4.55 1.58
CA TYR A 291 -3.69 3.09 1.73
C TYR A 291 -2.28 2.57 1.43
N ALA A 292 -1.98 1.38 1.94
CA ALA A 292 -0.77 0.66 1.58
C ALA A 292 -1.05 -0.26 0.38
N TRP A 293 -0.04 -0.42 -0.46
CA TRP A 293 -0.12 -1.24 -1.67
C TRP A 293 1.20 -1.92 -2.00
N THR A 294 1.13 -2.93 -2.88
CA THR A 294 2.29 -3.53 -3.55
C THR A 294 1.97 -3.71 -5.03
N GLU A 295 2.99 -3.73 -5.88
CA GLU A 295 2.84 -4.13 -7.28
C GLU A 295 4.07 -4.89 -7.76
N PHE A 296 3.85 -6.00 -8.45
CA PHE A 296 4.89 -6.79 -9.06
C PHE A 296 4.71 -6.84 -10.59
N LEU A 297 5.49 -6.07 -11.30
CA LEU A 297 5.50 -6.04 -12.75
C LEU A 297 6.44 -7.11 -13.33
N PRO A 298 6.11 -7.70 -14.48
CA PRO A 298 4.88 -7.54 -15.26
C PRO A 298 3.70 -8.43 -14.82
N PRO A 299 3.81 -9.38 -13.84
CA PRO A 299 2.72 -10.31 -13.56
C PRO A 299 1.42 -9.66 -13.07
N GLN A 300 1.54 -8.58 -12.31
CA GLN A 300 0.38 -7.80 -11.86
C GLN A 300 0.15 -6.64 -12.84
N ALA A 301 -1.08 -6.51 -13.30
CA ALA A 301 -1.44 -5.47 -14.27
C ALA A 301 -1.72 -4.11 -13.62
N THR A 302 -1.95 -4.11 -12.31
CA THR A 302 -2.31 -2.94 -11.49
C THR A 302 -1.83 -3.17 -10.06
N GLU A 303 -1.75 -2.09 -9.29
CA GLU A 303 -1.43 -2.15 -7.87
C GLU A 303 -2.36 -3.08 -7.09
N GLN A 304 -1.85 -3.64 -6.01
CA GLN A 304 -2.58 -4.50 -5.09
C GLN A 304 -2.71 -3.79 -3.74
N VAL A 305 -3.89 -3.22 -3.50
CA VAL A 305 -4.22 -2.56 -2.24
C VAL A 305 -4.30 -3.56 -1.09
N ILE A 306 -3.88 -3.17 0.10
CA ILE A 306 -3.95 -3.97 1.34
C ILE A 306 -5.03 -3.39 2.26
N PRO A 307 -6.33 -3.69 2.07
CA PRO A 307 -7.43 -2.97 2.74
C PRO A 307 -7.48 -3.15 4.25
N ASN A 308 -6.92 -4.26 4.75
CA ASN A 308 -6.88 -4.52 6.20
C ASN A 308 -5.82 -3.69 6.92
N PHE A 309 -4.84 -3.15 6.18
CA PHE A 309 -3.76 -2.36 6.72
C PHE A 309 -4.14 -0.87 6.64
N THR A 310 -4.51 -0.31 7.79
CA THR A 310 -4.95 1.09 7.85
C THR A 310 -3.76 2.04 7.73
N VAL A 311 -3.86 3.01 6.82
CA VAL A 311 -2.87 4.07 6.63
C VAL A 311 -3.56 5.42 6.83
N ASN A 312 -2.93 6.31 7.60
CA ASN A 312 -3.39 7.69 7.76
C ASN A 312 -2.25 8.66 7.42
N PRO A 313 -2.56 9.91 7.08
CA PRO A 313 -1.52 10.91 6.91
C PRO A 313 -0.70 11.04 8.20
N ARG A 314 0.63 11.13 8.06
CA ARG A 314 1.61 11.23 9.15
C ARG A 314 1.85 9.94 9.96
N ASP A 315 1.28 8.81 9.57
CA ASP A 315 1.71 7.51 10.10
C ASP A 315 3.16 7.25 9.68
N LEU A 316 3.95 6.68 10.57
CA LEU A 316 5.35 6.35 10.31
C LEU A 316 5.44 4.94 9.77
N MET A 317 5.77 4.83 8.50
CA MET A 317 5.94 3.57 7.78
C MET A 317 7.39 3.13 7.83
N PHE A 318 7.61 1.83 8.11
CA PHE A 318 8.88 1.14 7.92
C PHE A 318 8.63 0.01 6.93
N THR A 319 9.32 0.02 5.81
CA THR A 319 9.07 -0.93 4.73
C THR A 319 10.37 -1.53 4.21
N GLU A 320 10.32 -2.82 3.93
CA GLU A 320 11.36 -3.55 3.21
C GLU A 320 10.75 -4.31 2.04
N VAL A 321 11.44 -4.33 0.92
CA VAL A 321 11.13 -5.19 -0.23
C VAL A 321 12.35 -6.02 -0.59
N TRP A 322 12.15 -7.33 -0.82
CA TRP A 322 13.23 -8.22 -1.21
C TRP A 322 12.73 -9.42 -2.01
N VAL A 323 13.67 -10.16 -2.56
CA VAL A 323 13.41 -11.48 -3.13
C VAL A 323 13.91 -12.54 -2.17
N GLY A 324 13.16 -13.63 -2.00
CA GLY A 324 13.56 -14.69 -1.07
C GLY A 324 12.59 -15.88 -1.08
N ASN A 325 12.79 -16.78 -0.12
CA ASN A 325 11.80 -17.78 0.25
C ASN A 325 11.14 -17.38 1.58
N ALA A 326 9.92 -17.84 1.80
CA ALA A 326 9.19 -17.55 3.02
C ALA A 326 9.99 -17.96 4.27
N GLY A 327 10.20 -17.01 5.19
CA GLY A 327 10.95 -17.24 6.43
C GLY A 327 12.46 -17.39 6.28
N GLN A 328 13.02 -16.98 5.15
CA GLN A 328 14.47 -17.01 4.86
C GLN A 328 14.99 -15.61 4.55
N SER A 329 16.30 -15.45 4.70
CA SER A 329 17.04 -14.24 4.32
C SER A 329 16.89 -13.91 2.84
N PRO A 330 17.12 -12.64 2.42
CA PRO A 330 17.11 -12.22 1.04
C PRO A 330 17.95 -13.11 0.13
N SER A 331 17.45 -13.42 -1.05
CA SER A 331 18.16 -14.15 -2.10
C SER A 331 17.40 -14.06 -3.42
N LEU A 332 18.04 -13.58 -4.47
CA LEU A 332 17.44 -13.49 -5.81
C LEU A 332 17.06 -14.86 -6.42
N SER A 333 17.53 -15.96 -5.85
CA SER A 333 17.10 -17.30 -6.22
C SER A 333 15.77 -17.74 -5.58
N GLY A 334 15.21 -16.91 -4.69
CA GLY A 334 13.97 -17.19 -3.97
C GLY A 334 12.74 -17.25 -4.88
N SER A 335 11.71 -17.92 -4.40
CA SER A 335 10.45 -18.12 -5.15
C SER A 335 9.47 -16.94 -5.02
N TYR A 336 9.70 -16.04 -4.08
CA TYR A 336 8.79 -14.94 -3.79
C TYR A 336 9.45 -13.58 -3.92
N ALA A 337 8.69 -12.62 -4.43
CA ALA A 337 8.87 -11.22 -4.17
C ALA A 337 8.15 -10.92 -2.84
N ILE A 338 8.86 -10.40 -1.85
CA ILE A 338 8.39 -10.27 -0.47
C ILE A 338 8.42 -8.81 -0.07
N ALA A 339 7.35 -8.32 0.56
CA ALA A 339 7.34 -7.03 1.23
C ALA A 339 7.00 -7.22 2.71
N PHE A 340 7.71 -6.50 3.55
CA PHE A 340 7.36 -6.24 4.93
C PHE A 340 6.92 -4.79 5.05
N VAL A 341 5.74 -4.55 5.61
CA VAL A 341 5.19 -3.22 5.82
C VAL A 341 4.79 -3.11 7.28
N GLU A 342 5.32 -2.12 7.98
CA GLU A 342 4.98 -1.80 9.36
C GLU A 342 4.55 -0.34 9.48
N ASP A 343 3.42 -0.10 10.11
CA ASP A 343 3.04 1.19 10.64
C ASP A 343 3.52 1.28 12.09
N ALA A 344 4.66 1.92 12.29
CA ALA A 344 5.29 2.07 13.60
C ALA A 344 4.51 3.03 14.53
N THR A 345 3.63 3.88 13.98
CA THR A 345 2.73 4.76 14.75
C THR A 345 1.61 3.95 15.39
N ARG A 346 1.02 3.02 14.62
CA ARG A 346 -0.09 2.19 15.05
C ARG A 346 0.33 0.89 15.73
N GLY A 347 1.57 0.45 15.49
CA GLY A 347 2.07 -0.84 15.95
C GLY A 347 1.38 -2.00 15.23
N GLU A 348 1.22 -1.87 13.91
CA GLU A 348 0.66 -2.88 13.01
C GLU A 348 1.68 -3.26 11.94
N TYR A 349 1.74 -4.53 11.55
CA TYR A 349 2.62 -4.98 10.50
C TYR A 349 1.99 -6.09 9.66
N THR A 350 2.49 -6.25 8.44
CA THR A 350 2.10 -7.33 7.54
C THR A 350 3.28 -7.81 6.71
N TYR A 351 3.17 -9.05 6.20
CA TYR A 351 4.04 -9.62 5.19
C TYR A 351 3.24 -9.93 3.95
N ILE A 352 3.74 -9.55 2.80
CA ILE A 352 3.17 -9.86 1.50
C ILE A 352 4.13 -10.80 0.77
N TYR A 353 3.61 -11.93 0.27
CA TYR A 353 4.35 -12.90 -0.51
C TYR A 353 3.74 -13.01 -1.90
N THR A 354 4.40 -12.46 -2.90
CA THR A 354 3.98 -12.57 -4.30
C THR A 354 4.82 -13.61 -5.01
N CYS A 355 4.17 -14.64 -5.57
CA CYS A 355 4.87 -15.72 -6.28
C CYS A 355 5.52 -15.18 -7.56
N ARG A 356 6.83 -15.44 -7.76
CA ARG A 356 7.60 -15.07 -8.94
C ARG A 356 7.41 -16.00 -10.14
N GLY A 357 6.61 -17.01 -10.00
CA GLY A 357 6.37 -18.02 -11.03
C GLY A 357 4.93 -18.50 -11.04
N LEU A 358 4.72 -19.78 -11.22
CA LEU A 358 3.40 -20.39 -11.26
C LEU A 358 2.96 -20.83 -9.87
N THR A 359 1.76 -20.43 -9.47
CA THR A 359 1.11 -20.96 -8.26
C THR A 359 0.27 -22.19 -8.64
N LEU A 360 0.64 -23.35 -8.11
CA LEU A 360 -0.10 -24.60 -8.28
C LEU A 360 -0.38 -25.22 -6.91
N PHE A 361 -1.64 -25.56 -6.64
CA PHE A 361 -2.07 -26.18 -5.37
C PHE A 361 -1.64 -25.39 -4.11
N GLY A 362 -1.57 -24.06 -4.21
CA GLY A 362 -1.13 -23.19 -3.11
C GLY A 362 0.39 -23.10 -2.91
N ALA A 363 1.19 -23.78 -3.71
CA ALA A 363 2.65 -23.66 -3.71
C ALA A 363 3.14 -22.79 -4.87
N CYS A 364 4.16 -21.98 -4.60
CA CYS A 364 4.84 -21.20 -5.61
C CYS A 364 5.98 -21.97 -6.23
N PHE A 365 5.94 -22.11 -7.55
CA PHE A 365 7.02 -22.70 -8.34
C PHE A 365 7.69 -21.61 -9.17
N ASN A 366 8.93 -21.29 -8.83
CA ASN A 366 9.73 -20.34 -9.59
C ASN A 366 10.15 -20.99 -10.92
N ILE A 367 9.39 -20.71 -11.97
CA ILE A 367 9.68 -21.13 -13.35
C ILE A 367 10.14 -19.93 -14.17
N ALA A 368 11.23 -19.32 -13.77
CA ALA A 368 12.08 -18.39 -14.56
C ALA A 368 11.39 -17.37 -15.51
N GLN A 369 10.14 -17.01 -15.30
CA GLN A 369 9.42 -16.10 -16.21
C GLN A 369 9.36 -14.65 -15.74
N THR A 370 9.67 -14.38 -14.47
CA THR A 370 9.68 -13.04 -13.90
C THR A 370 10.84 -12.93 -12.93
N ASN A 371 11.95 -12.49 -13.43
CA ASN A 371 13.14 -12.30 -12.61
C ASN A 371 13.20 -10.83 -12.17
N VAL A 372 13.07 -10.60 -10.85
CA VAL A 372 13.72 -9.42 -10.29
C VAL A 372 15.21 -9.63 -10.51
N GLY A 373 15.78 -8.82 -11.38
CA GLY A 373 17.20 -8.96 -11.79
C GLY A 373 18.15 -8.47 -10.72
N GLY A 374 17.66 -7.61 -9.82
CA GLY A 374 18.45 -6.98 -8.76
C GLY A 374 19.53 -6.07 -9.31
N SER A 375 19.24 -5.34 -10.38
CA SER A 375 20.14 -4.35 -10.96
C SER A 375 19.97 -2.97 -10.35
N GLU A 376 18.80 -2.69 -9.78
CA GLU A 376 18.43 -1.38 -9.26
C GLU A 376 17.76 -1.49 -7.88
N ALA A 377 17.99 -0.46 -7.06
CA ALA A 377 17.32 -0.27 -5.78
C ALA A 377 16.81 1.17 -5.73
N GLU A 378 15.52 1.37 -5.40
CA GLU A 378 14.80 2.60 -5.69
C GLU A 378 14.03 3.14 -4.49
N TRP A 379 13.98 4.49 -4.39
CA TRP A 379 13.20 5.27 -3.42
C TRP A 379 12.50 6.39 -4.18
N ILE A 380 11.19 6.30 -4.35
CA ILE A 380 10.46 7.10 -5.34
C ILE A 380 9.22 7.77 -4.77
N MET A 381 9.01 9.02 -5.19
CA MET A 381 7.72 9.70 -5.21
C MET A 381 7.22 9.67 -6.64
N GLU A 382 6.00 9.18 -6.85
CA GLU A 382 5.44 8.93 -8.16
C GLU A 382 4.10 9.64 -8.37
N ARG A 383 3.87 10.04 -9.64
CA ARG A 383 2.57 10.32 -10.21
C ARG A 383 2.09 9.07 -10.95
N PRO A 384 1.25 8.22 -10.34
CA PRO A 384 0.90 6.92 -10.92
C PRO A 384 0.11 7.07 -12.22
N THR A 385 0.08 6.03 -13.05
CA THR A 385 -0.79 6.00 -14.21
C THR A 385 -2.20 5.59 -13.80
N VAL A 386 -3.18 6.43 -14.08
CA VAL A 386 -4.60 6.21 -13.79
C VAL A 386 -5.37 6.15 -15.10
N ASN A 387 -6.11 5.06 -15.35
CA ASN A 387 -6.86 4.86 -16.58
C ASN A 387 -6.03 5.09 -17.86
N ASN A 388 -4.76 4.64 -17.85
CA ASN A 388 -3.77 4.78 -18.93
C ASN A 388 -3.34 6.22 -19.24
N SER A 389 -3.50 7.14 -18.31
CA SER A 389 -3.00 8.52 -18.43
C SER A 389 -2.31 8.95 -17.14
N LEU A 390 -1.43 9.94 -17.23
CA LEU A 390 -0.82 10.54 -16.04
C LEU A 390 -1.77 11.65 -15.54
N PRO A 391 -2.32 11.52 -14.31
CA PRO A 391 -3.14 12.55 -13.69
C PRO A 391 -2.27 13.67 -13.14
N ASP A 392 -2.89 14.68 -12.55
CA ASP A 392 -2.17 15.70 -11.80
C ASP A 392 -1.52 15.12 -10.54
N LEU A 393 -0.33 15.62 -10.20
CA LEU A 393 0.40 15.22 -9.00
C LEU A 393 -0.23 15.86 -7.76
N ALA A 394 -0.55 15.07 -6.73
CA ALA A 394 -1.05 15.62 -5.47
C ALA A 394 0.01 16.48 -4.78
N ASP A 395 -0.39 17.67 -4.27
CA ASP A 395 0.48 18.51 -3.46
C ASP A 395 0.73 17.86 -2.10
N TYR A 396 1.91 17.32 -1.91
CA TYR A 396 2.40 16.81 -0.63
C TYR A 396 3.33 17.80 0.08
N SER A 397 3.50 19.03 -0.45
CA SER A 397 4.41 20.05 0.03
C SER A 397 5.86 19.56 0.03
N TYR A 398 6.29 18.95 1.11
CA TYR A 398 7.57 18.24 1.19
C TYR A 398 7.44 17.02 2.12
N THR A 399 8.30 16.03 1.88
CA THR A 399 8.40 14.83 2.71
C THR A 399 9.81 14.27 2.71
N PHE A 400 10.08 13.32 3.60
CA PHE A 400 11.40 12.71 3.74
C PHE A 400 11.28 11.19 3.68
N MET A 401 12.17 10.56 2.91
CA MET A 401 12.49 9.14 3.06
C MET A 401 13.72 9.02 3.96
N TYR A 402 13.52 8.42 5.12
CA TYR A 402 14.58 8.18 6.10
C TYR A 402 15.16 6.78 5.90
N ASP A 403 16.40 6.60 6.34
CA ASP A 403 17.06 5.30 6.40
C ASP A 403 16.97 4.51 5.09
N ALA A 404 17.17 5.24 3.98
CA ALA A 404 17.16 4.72 2.62
C ALA A 404 18.43 3.89 2.34
N TYR A 405 18.32 2.56 2.43
CA TYR A 405 19.42 1.60 2.25
C TYR A 405 19.00 0.42 1.37
N ALA A 406 19.99 -0.17 0.71
CA ALA A 406 19.86 -1.43 -0.01
C ALA A 406 20.89 -2.45 0.49
N GLU A 407 20.52 -3.71 0.52
CA GLU A 407 21.43 -4.83 0.68
C GLU A 407 21.84 -5.36 -0.68
N GLN A 408 23.13 -5.65 -0.83
CA GLN A 408 23.68 -6.32 -2.00
C GLN A 408 23.72 -7.83 -1.76
N THR A 409 23.63 -8.60 -2.82
CA THR A 409 23.66 -10.08 -2.77
C THR A 409 24.91 -10.68 -2.11
N ASN A 410 25.94 -9.89 -1.92
CA ASN A 410 27.17 -10.27 -1.18
C ASN A 410 27.08 -9.95 0.33
N GLY A 411 25.93 -9.45 0.81
CA GLY A 411 25.69 -9.04 2.20
C GLY A 411 26.24 -7.65 2.55
N SER A 412 26.71 -6.86 1.58
CA SER A 412 27.10 -5.48 1.81
C SER A 412 25.89 -4.56 1.78
N TRP A 413 25.89 -3.53 2.63
CA TRP A 413 24.85 -2.52 2.68
C TRP A 413 25.33 -1.19 2.11
N MET A 414 24.45 -0.54 1.35
CA MET A 414 24.73 0.73 0.70
C MET A 414 23.55 1.68 0.95
N ASN A 415 23.83 2.94 1.27
CA ASN A 415 22.80 3.98 1.32
C ASN A 415 22.50 4.49 -0.10
N TYR A 416 21.37 5.17 -0.26
CA TYR A 416 20.90 5.74 -1.53
C TYR A 416 21.91 6.72 -2.18
N ASP A 417 22.77 7.36 -1.39
CA ASP A 417 23.80 8.32 -1.82
C ASP A 417 25.14 7.62 -2.17
N GLY A 418 25.09 6.33 -2.47
CA GLY A 418 26.26 5.52 -2.88
C GLY A 418 26.86 5.94 -4.22
N ALA A 419 28.00 5.36 -4.56
CA ALA A 419 28.80 5.77 -5.72
C ALA A 419 28.08 5.62 -7.08
N ASN A 420 27.02 4.82 -7.16
CA ASN A 420 26.26 4.55 -8.38
C ASN A 420 24.82 5.08 -8.27
N ASN A 421 24.61 6.13 -7.48
CA ASN A 421 23.30 6.75 -7.34
C ASN A 421 22.94 7.51 -8.61
N GLN A 422 21.64 7.54 -8.88
CA GLN A 422 21.02 8.36 -9.90
C GLN A 422 19.89 9.15 -9.25
N GLN A 423 19.94 10.46 -9.37
CA GLN A 423 18.87 11.37 -8.94
C GLN A 423 17.88 11.56 -10.08
N ILE A 424 16.59 11.51 -9.78
CA ILE A 424 15.51 11.65 -10.76
C ILE A 424 14.62 12.83 -10.35
N PHE A 425 14.28 13.68 -11.33
CA PHE A 425 13.35 14.78 -11.20
C PHE A 425 12.10 14.54 -12.06
N MET A 426 10.93 14.86 -11.52
CA MET A 426 9.67 14.69 -12.24
C MET A 426 9.31 15.96 -12.99
N TYR A 427 9.09 15.83 -14.30
CA TYR A 427 8.70 16.94 -15.18
C TYR A 427 7.46 16.62 -16.01
N ASN A 428 6.66 17.64 -16.29
CA ASN A 428 5.69 17.61 -17.37
C ASN A 428 6.10 18.65 -18.42
N GLY A 429 6.66 18.18 -19.54
CA GLY A 429 7.29 19.09 -20.52
C GLY A 429 8.48 19.85 -19.91
N ASN A 430 8.33 21.15 -19.68
CA ASN A 430 9.36 22.00 -19.06
C ASN A 430 9.06 22.30 -17.57
N ASP A 431 7.91 21.89 -17.07
CA ASP A 431 7.47 22.23 -15.73
C ASP A 431 7.93 21.17 -14.73
N LEU A 432 8.72 21.59 -13.74
CA LEU A 432 9.15 20.74 -12.65
C LEU A 432 7.94 20.49 -11.74
N LEU A 433 7.59 19.19 -11.57
CA LEU A 433 6.49 18.79 -10.69
C LEU A 433 6.99 18.39 -9.30
N SER A 434 8.08 17.63 -9.25
CA SER A 434 8.66 17.11 -8.01
C SER A 434 10.16 16.94 -8.15
N GLY A 435 10.89 17.27 -7.07
CA GLY A 435 12.33 17.06 -6.96
C GLY A 435 12.70 16.25 -5.74
N ALA A 436 13.71 15.41 -5.86
CA ALA A 436 14.31 14.69 -4.76
C ALA A 436 15.74 15.20 -4.51
N TYR A 437 16.11 15.42 -3.26
CA TYR A 437 17.39 16.05 -2.90
C TYR A 437 18.10 15.28 -1.78
N VAL A 438 19.41 15.28 -1.82
CA VAL A 438 20.24 14.75 -0.73
C VAL A 438 20.07 15.64 0.50
N TRP A 439 19.37 15.14 1.53
CA TRP A 439 19.29 15.80 2.83
C TRP A 439 20.49 15.44 3.73
N ASN A 440 20.80 14.16 3.77
CA ASN A 440 22.02 13.60 4.37
C ASN A 440 22.24 12.18 3.83
N SER A 441 23.31 11.51 4.19
CA SER A 441 23.71 10.19 3.63
C SER A 441 22.67 9.05 3.75
N SER A 442 21.55 9.23 4.45
CA SER A 442 20.50 8.21 4.58
C SER A 442 19.10 8.77 4.50
N THR A 443 18.96 10.08 4.19
CA THR A 443 17.67 10.76 4.16
C THR A 443 17.55 11.56 2.88
N ILE A 444 16.50 11.31 2.13
CA ILE A 444 16.13 12.03 0.91
C ILE A 444 15.04 13.02 1.27
N LEU A 445 15.17 14.28 0.80
CA LEU A 445 14.11 15.28 0.83
C LEU A 445 13.39 15.26 -0.52
N TYR A 446 12.07 15.19 -0.50
CA TYR A 446 11.22 15.36 -1.66
C TYR A 446 10.45 16.67 -1.53
N GLU A 447 10.44 17.46 -2.61
CA GLU A 447 9.71 18.72 -2.67
C GLU A 447 8.75 18.71 -3.85
N TRP A 448 7.52 19.10 -3.58
CA TRP A 448 6.50 19.33 -4.59
C TRP A 448 6.62 20.77 -5.14
N TYR A 449 6.40 20.95 -6.44
CA TYR A 449 6.50 22.26 -7.11
C TYR A 449 5.26 22.61 -7.91
N ASN A 450 4.62 21.62 -8.56
CA ASN A 450 3.48 21.85 -9.44
C ASN A 450 2.62 20.59 -9.61
N PHE A 451 1.36 20.79 -10.00
CA PHE A 451 0.41 19.69 -10.27
C PHE A 451 0.65 19.03 -11.63
N HIS A 452 0.88 19.81 -12.71
CA HIS A 452 0.94 19.38 -14.11
C HIS A 452 1.93 20.18 -14.96
#